data_acd2967397ba23eee59b82e4a97177e1
#
_entry.id   acd2967397ba23eee59b82e4a97177e1
#
_cell.length_a   1.000
_cell.length_b   1.000
_cell.length_c   1.000
_cell.angle_alpha   90.00
_cell.angle_beta   90.00
_cell.angle_gamma   90.00
#
_symmetry.space_group_name_H-M   'P 1'
#
loop_
_entity.id
_entity.type
_entity.pdbx_description
1 polymer ?
#
loop_
_entity_poly.entity_id
_entity_poly.type
_entity_poly.pdbx_seq_one_letter_code
_entity_poly.pdbx_strand_id
1 'polypeptide(L)'
;MADGLLAEPAAAARGDLAPAPPRWCAEPAIRWLAVEGRRISKTRDLLQILCDHLVDQGLAIAWVRVAIRTLHPQVFSYGYEWRHGQAEVREVGLEHGIATSPQYLNSPLRAVFEQGLVIRRSLEPPADLTEFGILADLRESGLSDYIVFPVEFGAGRNNSVSWATDRPGGFSEDEIALLSDIVPILSTILET
;
A
#
# COMPACT_ATOMS: atom_id res chain seq x y z
N MET A 1 20.27 -27.37 68.51
CA MET A 1 20.13 -28.22 67.28
C MET A 1 18.83 -27.81 66.61
N ALA A 2 18.94 -27.02 65.60
CA ALA A 2 17.82 -26.69 64.72
C ALA A 2 18.44 -26.51 63.33
N ASP A 3 18.14 -27.46 62.50
CA ASP A 3 18.60 -27.57 61.11
C ASP A 3 17.79 -26.60 60.28
N GLY A 4 18.45 -25.58 59.70
CA GLY A 4 17.81 -24.60 58.81
C GLY A 4 17.94 -25.07 57.36
N LEU A 5 16.89 -25.61 56.82
CA LEU A 5 16.77 -26.00 55.42
C LEU A 5 16.68 -24.73 54.57
N LEU A 6 17.74 -24.42 53.84
CA LEU A 6 17.76 -23.37 52.81
C LEU A 6 17.00 -23.92 51.59
N ALA A 7 15.84 -23.32 51.31
CA ALA A 7 15.12 -23.56 50.09
C ALA A 7 15.85 -22.89 48.91
N GLU A 8 16.23 -23.65 47.90
CA GLU A 8 16.73 -23.16 46.64
C GLU A 8 15.62 -22.34 45.89
N PRO A 9 15.95 -21.20 45.25
CA PRO A 9 14.99 -20.49 44.42
C PRO A 9 14.75 -21.28 43.14
N ALA A 10 13.46 -21.59 42.90
CA ALA A 10 13.00 -22.20 41.65
C ALA A 10 13.48 -21.41 40.43
N ALA A 11 14.12 -22.12 39.51
CA ALA A 11 14.54 -21.62 38.23
C ALA A 11 13.31 -21.10 37.45
N ALA A 12 13.29 -19.80 37.22
CA ALA A 12 12.30 -19.17 36.37
C ALA A 12 12.38 -19.78 34.96
N ALA A 13 11.28 -20.40 34.53
CA ALA A 13 11.09 -20.90 33.18
C ALA A 13 11.34 -19.74 32.19
N ARG A 14 12.39 -19.86 31.41
CA ARG A 14 12.58 -19.02 30.20
C ARG A 14 11.45 -19.40 29.26
N GLY A 15 10.42 -18.54 29.21
CA GLY A 15 9.40 -18.65 28.18
C GLY A 15 10.08 -18.56 26.82
N ASP A 16 9.87 -19.58 26.00
CA ASP A 16 10.20 -19.57 24.58
C ASP A 16 9.46 -18.35 23.97
N LEU A 17 10.18 -17.24 23.82
CA LEU A 17 9.70 -16.17 22.93
C LEU A 17 9.79 -16.75 21.52
N ALA A 18 8.63 -16.93 20.89
CA ALA A 18 8.57 -17.19 19.46
C ALA A 18 9.51 -16.22 18.74
N PRO A 19 10.30 -16.69 17.76
CA PRO A 19 11.20 -15.81 17.01
C PRO A 19 10.38 -14.65 16.44
N ALA A 20 10.86 -13.43 16.64
CA ALA A 20 10.24 -12.25 16.03
C ALA A 20 10.10 -12.52 14.53
N PRO A 21 8.96 -12.17 13.91
CA PRO A 21 8.80 -12.33 12.47
C PRO A 21 9.98 -11.67 11.75
N PRO A 22 10.47 -12.28 10.66
CA PRO A 22 11.61 -11.73 9.93
C PRO A 22 11.32 -10.26 9.61
N ARG A 23 12.26 -9.38 9.96
CA ARG A 23 12.15 -7.97 9.60
C ARG A 23 12.08 -7.90 8.08
N TRP A 24 10.99 -7.37 7.60
CA TRP A 24 10.77 -7.20 6.18
C TRP A 24 11.85 -6.27 5.60
N CYS A 25 12.38 -6.59 4.41
CA CYS A 25 13.44 -5.85 3.74
C CYS A 25 12.99 -5.43 2.33
N ALA A 26 13.09 -4.14 2.04
CA ALA A 26 12.74 -3.56 0.74
C ALA A 26 13.65 -3.99 -0.41
N GLU A 27 14.89 -4.31 -0.10
CA GLU A 27 15.94 -4.50 -1.10
C GLU A 27 15.59 -5.52 -2.20
N PRO A 28 14.99 -6.68 -1.94
CA PRO A 28 14.62 -7.63 -3.00
C PRO A 28 13.58 -7.06 -3.97
N ALA A 29 12.54 -6.36 -3.47
CA ALA A 29 11.51 -5.77 -4.31
C ALA A 29 12.05 -4.61 -5.14
N ILE A 30 12.85 -3.75 -4.54
CA ILE A 30 13.52 -2.63 -5.21
C ILE A 30 14.44 -3.14 -6.31
N ARG A 31 15.26 -4.15 -6.02
CA ARG A 31 16.16 -4.76 -7.00
C ARG A 31 15.39 -5.40 -8.15
N TRP A 32 14.33 -6.14 -7.83
CA TRP A 32 13.48 -6.76 -8.84
C TRP A 32 12.85 -5.70 -9.75
N LEU A 33 12.27 -4.64 -9.19
CA LEU A 33 11.71 -3.53 -9.97
C LEU A 33 12.75 -2.91 -10.90
N ALA A 34 13.94 -2.62 -10.40
CA ALA A 34 15.00 -1.96 -11.16
C ALA A 34 15.56 -2.83 -12.31
N VAL A 35 15.52 -4.16 -12.19
CA VAL A 35 16.11 -5.07 -13.17
C VAL A 35 15.06 -5.72 -14.07
N GLU A 36 14.06 -6.35 -13.48
CA GLU A 36 13.04 -7.12 -14.21
C GLU A 36 11.78 -6.28 -14.46
N GLY A 37 11.31 -5.53 -13.46
CA GLY A 37 10.08 -4.73 -13.53
C GLY A 37 10.13 -3.73 -14.69
N ARG A 38 11.27 -3.07 -14.92
CA ARG A 38 11.46 -2.11 -16.02
C ARG A 38 11.30 -2.72 -17.43
N ARG A 39 11.32 -4.05 -17.56
CA ARG A 39 11.14 -4.75 -18.84
C ARG A 39 9.68 -5.04 -19.15
N ILE A 40 8.80 -4.84 -18.17
CA ILE A 40 7.38 -5.10 -18.30
C ILE A 40 6.72 -3.85 -18.85
N SER A 41 6.23 -3.92 -20.09
CA SER A 41 5.67 -2.77 -20.80
C SER A 41 4.23 -2.43 -20.46
N LYS A 42 3.48 -3.34 -19.83
CA LYS A 42 2.08 -3.11 -19.48
C LYS A 42 1.96 -2.87 -17.97
N THR A 43 1.41 -1.73 -17.61
CA THR A 43 1.17 -1.35 -16.21
C THR A 43 0.39 -2.41 -15.43
N ARG A 44 -0.62 -3.03 -16.07
CA ARG A 44 -1.39 -4.11 -15.47
C ARG A 44 -0.53 -5.30 -15.08
N ASP A 45 0.32 -5.77 -15.99
CA ASP A 45 1.17 -6.94 -15.77
C ASP A 45 2.27 -6.62 -14.74
N LEU A 46 2.83 -5.41 -14.78
CA LEU A 46 3.78 -4.93 -13.77
C LEU A 46 3.17 -4.92 -12.37
N LEU A 47 1.96 -4.36 -12.23
CA LEU A 47 1.28 -4.27 -10.94
C LEU A 47 0.94 -5.65 -10.39
N GLN A 48 0.46 -6.57 -11.23
CA GLN A 48 0.17 -7.94 -10.82
C GLN A 48 1.42 -8.62 -10.25
N ILE A 49 2.51 -8.65 -11.03
CA ILE A 49 3.73 -9.35 -10.63
C ILE A 49 4.38 -8.68 -9.40
N LEU A 50 4.37 -7.34 -9.33
CA LEU A 50 4.89 -6.62 -8.17
C LEU A 50 4.12 -6.99 -6.89
N CYS A 51 2.79 -6.94 -6.93
CA CYS A 51 1.97 -7.24 -5.75
C CYS A 51 2.14 -8.69 -5.29
N ASP A 52 2.14 -9.64 -6.22
CA ASP A 52 2.38 -11.05 -5.92
C ASP A 52 3.76 -11.24 -5.28
N HIS A 53 4.79 -10.59 -5.82
CA HIS A 53 6.14 -10.62 -5.27
C HIS A 53 6.24 -10.04 -3.85
N LEU A 54 5.54 -8.93 -3.57
CA LEU A 54 5.49 -8.32 -2.25
C LEU A 54 4.77 -9.22 -1.23
N VAL A 55 3.67 -9.85 -1.63
CA VAL A 55 2.94 -10.82 -0.79
C VAL A 55 3.80 -12.04 -0.50
N ASP A 56 4.49 -12.60 -1.49
CA ASP A 56 5.40 -13.74 -1.32
C ASP A 56 6.55 -13.43 -0.36
N GLN A 57 6.96 -12.16 -0.28
CA GLN A 57 7.95 -11.69 0.68
C GLN A 57 7.37 -11.40 2.08
N GLY A 58 6.07 -11.57 2.28
CA GLY A 58 5.40 -11.43 3.56
C GLY A 58 4.80 -10.04 3.85
N LEU A 59 4.76 -9.12 2.86
CA LEU A 59 4.05 -7.87 3.02
C LEU A 59 2.52 -8.11 2.98
N ALA A 60 1.84 -7.75 4.05
CA ALA A 60 0.39 -7.94 4.16
C ALA A 60 -0.35 -6.82 3.39
N ILE A 61 -0.40 -6.93 2.08
CA ILE A 61 -1.24 -6.09 1.23
C ILE A 61 -2.47 -6.87 0.74
N ALA A 62 -3.63 -6.25 0.78
CA ALA A 62 -4.88 -6.85 0.32
C ALA A 62 -5.48 -6.11 -0.89
N TRP A 63 -5.13 -4.84 -1.07
CA TRP A 63 -5.62 -4.01 -2.18
C TRP A 63 -4.57 -2.98 -2.59
N VAL A 64 -4.37 -2.83 -3.89
CA VAL A 64 -3.47 -1.81 -4.46
C VAL A 64 -4.15 -1.17 -5.67
N ARG A 65 -4.00 0.16 -5.80
CA ARG A 65 -4.51 0.89 -6.96
C ARG A 65 -3.48 1.90 -7.43
N VAL A 66 -3.12 1.81 -8.71
CA VAL A 66 -2.35 2.84 -9.42
C VAL A 66 -3.33 3.69 -10.22
N ALA A 67 -3.26 5.01 -10.11
CA ALA A 67 -4.05 5.91 -10.92
C ALA A 67 -3.12 6.86 -11.69
N ILE A 68 -3.18 6.77 -13.02
CA ILE A 68 -2.34 7.53 -13.95
C ILE A 68 -3.20 8.56 -14.67
N ARG A 69 -2.89 9.84 -14.50
CA ARG A 69 -3.53 10.93 -15.23
C ARG A 69 -3.06 10.95 -16.67
N THR A 70 -3.99 11.14 -17.57
CA THR A 70 -3.68 11.15 -19.01
C THR A 70 -3.81 12.55 -19.61
N LEU A 71 -3.17 12.75 -20.76
CA LEU A 71 -3.39 13.92 -21.62
C LEU A 71 -4.49 13.67 -22.67
N HIS A 72 -5.17 12.51 -22.60
CA HIS A 72 -6.19 12.15 -23.58
C HIS A 72 -7.42 13.03 -23.42
N PRO A 73 -8.01 13.59 -24.51
CA PRO A 73 -9.13 14.52 -24.42
C PRO A 73 -10.40 13.97 -23.75
N GLN A 74 -10.60 12.66 -23.77
CA GLN A 74 -11.81 12.00 -23.24
C GLN A 74 -11.59 11.25 -21.93
N VAL A 75 -10.34 10.94 -21.58
CA VAL A 75 -10.02 10.14 -20.40
C VAL A 75 -9.18 10.95 -19.43
N PHE A 76 -9.69 11.15 -18.23
CA PHE A 76 -9.00 11.90 -17.16
C PHE A 76 -7.87 11.09 -16.55
N SER A 77 -8.13 9.80 -16.24
CA SER A 77 -7.14 8.89 -15.69
C SER A 77 -7.46 7.43 -16.00
N TYR A 78 -6.43 6.60 -16.04
CA TYR A 78 -6.56 5.14 -15.97
C TYR A 78 -6.24 4.67 -14.56
N GLY A 79 -7.11 3.81 -14.01
CA GLY A 79 -6.90 3.13 -12.74
C GLY A 79 -6.60 1.65 -13.00
N TYR A 80 -5.57 1.13 -12.34
CA TYR A 80 -5.22 -0.29 -12.31
C TYR A 80 -5.39 -0.76 -10.88
N GLU A 81 -6.30 -1.72 -10.66
CA GLU A 81 -6.65 -2.20 -9.32
C GLU A 81 -6.31 -3.68 -9.19
N TRP A 82 -5.43 -3.97 -8.24
CA TRP A 82 -5.08 -5.31 -7.80
C TRP A 82 -5.77 -5.63 -6.47
N ARG A 83 -6.22 -6.88 -6.31
CA ARG A 83 -6.73 -7.39 -5.04
C ARG A 83 -6.14 -8.75 -4.75
N HIS A 84 -5.74 -8.97 -3.51
CA HIS A 84 -5.25 -10.27 -3.07
C HIS A 84 -6.26 -11.38 -3.39
N GLY A 85 -5.78 -12.51 -3.95
CA GLY A 85 -6.63 -13.63 -4.34
C GLY A 85 -7.44 -13.45 -5.64
N GLN A 86 -7.35 -12.31 -6.32
CA GLN A 86 -7.90 -12.15 -7.67
C GLN A 86 -6.85 -12.50 -8.74
N ALA A 87 -7.30 -13.16 -9.81
CA ALA A 87 -6.41 -13.66 -10.85
C ALA A 87 -5.81 -12.56 -11.74
N GLU A 88 -6.47 -11.41 -11.85
CA GLU A 88 -6.07 -10.35 -12.77
C GLU A 88 -6.31 -8.96 -12.19
N VAL A 89 -5.39 -8.04 -12.50
CA VAL A 89 -5.55 -6.60 -12.25
C VAL A 89 -6.67 -6.06 -13.13
N ARG A 90 -7.61 -5.34 -12.53
CA ARG A 90 -8.71 -4.68 -13.22
C ARG A 90 -8.28 -3.29 -13.69
N GLU A 91 -8.56 -2.98 -14.94
CA GLU A 91 -8.37 -1.65 -15.51
C GLU A 91 -9.70 -0.88 -15.56
N VAL A 92 -9.67 0.38 -15.13
CA VAL A 92 -10.83 1.28 -15.11
C VAL A 92 -10.42 2.64 -15.66
N GLY A 93 -10.98 3.03 -16.79
CA GLY A 93 -10.86 4.39 -17.33
C GLY A 93 -11.84 5.34 -16.62
N LEU A 94 -11.39 6.53 -16.25
CA LEU A 94 -12.22 7.60 -15.72
C LEU A 94 -12.29 8.74 -16.73
N GLU A 95 -13.52 9.15 -17.11
CA GLU A 95 -13.76 10.23 -18.05
C GLU A 95 -13.44 11.62 -17.44
N HIS A 96 -13.19 12.64 -18.29
CA HIS A 96 -12.87 13.99 -17.83
C HIS A 96 -13.94 14.61 -16.92
N GLY A 97 -15.22 14.27 -17.08
CA GLY A 97 -16.31 14.74 -16.22
C GLY A 97 -16.17 14.37 -14.76
N ILE A 98 -15.35 13.34 -14.44
CA ILE A 98 -15.10 12.93 -13.05
C ILE A 98 -14.38 14.00 -12.24
N ALA A 99 -13.53 14.83 -12.85
CA ALA A 99 -12.74 15.85 -12.16
C ALA A 99 -13.59 16.90 -11.40
N THR A 100 -14.84 17.07 -11.80
CA THR A 100 -15.81 17.94 -11.13
C THR A 100 -16.86 17.19 -10.33
N SER A 101 -16.79 15.87 -10.31
CA SER A 101 -17.76 15.06 -9.57
C SER A 101 -17.52 15.13 -8.06
N PRO A 102 -18.60 15.01 -7.25
CA PRO A 102 -18.45 14.94 -5.80
C PRO A 102 -17.54 13.80 -5.34
N GLN A 103 -17.51 12.68 -6.08
CA GLN A 103 -16.65 11.54 -5.77
C GLN A 103 -15.17 11.90 -5.87
N TYR A 104 -14.76 12.64 -6.89
CA TYR A 104 -13.37 13.10 -7.03
C TYR A 104 -13.04 14.20 -6.03
N LEU A 105 -13.92 15.19 -5.89
CA LEU A 105 -13.71 16.34 -4.98
C LEU A 105 -13.57 15.89 -3.52
N ASN A 106 -14.26 14.81 -3.13
CA ASN A 106 -14.18 14.17 -1.81
C ASN A 106 -13.28 12.93 -1.79
N SER A 107 -12.31 12.84 -2.70
CA SER A 107 -11.37 11.72 -2.71
C SER A 107 -9.97 12.16 -2.25
N PRO A 108 -9.19 11.25 -1.64
CA PRO A 108 -7.79 11.54 -1.32
C PRO A 108 -6.95 11.82 -2.57
N LEU A 109 -7.38 11.31 -3.74
CA LEU A 109 -6.66 11.51 -5.01
C LEU A 109 -6.58 12.97 -5.41
N ARG A 110 -7.55 13.81 -5.04
CA ARG A 110 -7.49 15.23 -5.31
C ARG A 110 -6.27 15.88 -4.64
N ALA A 111 -6.09 15.66 -3.35
CA ALA A 111 -4.95 16.22 -2.61
C ALA A 111 -3.62 15.66 -3.11
N VAL A 112 -3.58 14.37 -3.47
CA VAL A 112 -2.40 13.74 -4.07
C VAL A 112 -2.06 14.37 -5.42
N PHE A 113 -3.03 14.51 -6.32
CA PHE A 113 -2.81 15.01 -7.67
C PHE A 113 -2.50 16.52 -7.71
N GLU A 114 -3.17 17.31 -6.87
CA GLU A 114 -3.05 18.78 -6.88
C GLU A 114 -1.91 19.27 -5.99
N GLN A 115 -1.58 18.57 -4.90
CA GLN A 115 -0.67 19.03 -3.85
C GLN A 115 0.51 18.08 -3.57
N GLY A 116 0.52 16.89 -4.15
CA GLY A 116 1.58 15.89 -3.91
C GLY A 116 1.61 15.36 -2.48
N LEU A 117 0.47 15.32 -1.79
CA LEU A 117 0.42 14.88 -0.40
C LEU A 117 0.37 13.37 -0.27
N VAL A 118 1.07 12.84 0.73
CA VAL A 118 0.87 11.46 1.21
C VAL A 118 -0.28 11.47 2.21
N ILE A 119 -1.26 10.58 2.03
CA ILE A 119 -2.41 10.47 2.92
C ILE A 119 -2.49 9.04 3.45
N ARG A 120 -2.48 8.89 4.78
CA ARG A 120 -2.75 7.62 5.47
C ARG A 120 -3.97 7.76 6.35
N ARG A 121 -4.83 6.73 6.35
CA ARG A 121 -5.99 6.65 7.25
C ARG A 121 -6.17 5.23 7.75
N SER A 122 -6.22 5.10 9.08
CA SER A 122 -6.75 3.88 9.69
C SER A 122 -8.22 3.73 9.34
N LEU A 123 -8.65 2.52 9.02
CA LEU A 123 -10.04 2.18 8.73
C LEU A 123 -10.71 1.48 9.90
N GLU A 124 -9.94 1.12 10.93
CA GLU A 124 -10.48 0.46 12.14
C GLU A 124 -11.19 1.45 13.07
N PRO A 125 -12.26 1.01 13.77
CA PRO A 125 -12.90 1.85 14.79
C PRO A 125 -11.89 2.27 15.89
N PRO A 126 -11.96 3.51 16.40
CA PRO A 126 -13.00 4.54 16.21
C PRO A 126 -12.73 5.53 15.06
N ALA A 127 -12.02 5.15 13.99
CA ALA A 127 -11.65 6.06 12.91
C ALA A 127 -12.86 6.78 12.30
N ASP A 128 -12.72 8.10 12.10
CA ASP A 128 -13.66 8.91 11.32
C ASP A 128 -13.36 8.72 9.82
N LEU A 129 -14.33 8.17 9.09
CA LEU A 129 -14.25 7.89 7.67
C LEU A 129 -15.02 8.90 6.80
N THR A 130 -15.51 9.99 7.39
CA THR A 130 -16.35 10.96 6.67
C THR A 130 -15.54 11.90 5.77
N GLU A 131 -14.21 12.00 5.98
CA GLU A 131 -13.33 12.88 5.23
C GLU A 131 -13.30 12.51 3.73
N PHE A 132 -13.25 11.21 3.41
CA PHE A 132 -13.21 10.72 2.04
C PHE A 132 -14.18 9.55 1.85
N GLY A 133 -15.08 9.65 0.87
CA GLY A 133 -16.12 8.64 0.65
C GLY A 133 -15.59 7.22 0.43
N ILE A 134 -14.42 7.07 -0.21
CA ILE A 134 -13.81 5.76 -0.46
C ILE A 134 -13.43 5.00 0.82
N LEU A 135 -13.18 5.69 1.94
CA LEU A 135 -12.71 5.03 3.17
C LEU A 135 -13.76 4.09 3.78
N ALA A 136 -15.04 4.47 3.67
CA ALA A 136 -16.15 3.64 4.12
C ALA A 136 -16.24 2.36 3.27
N ASP A 137 -16.15 2.48 1.94
CA ASP A 137 -16.20 1.33 1.02
C ASP A 137 -15.03 0.37 1.25
N LEU A 138 -13.83 0.91 1.51
CA LEU A 138 -12.64 0.11 1.81
C LEU A 138 -12.82 -0.65 3.13
N ARG A 139 -13.34 -0.01 4.18
CA ARG A 139 -13.66 -0.68 5.45
C ARG A 139 -14.73 -1.76 5.30
N GLU A 140 -15.78 -1.50 4.54
CA GLU A 140 -16.82 -2.49 4.23
C GLU A 140 -16.26 -3.69 3.47
N SER A 141 -15.19 -3.48 2.69
CA SER A 141 -14.44 -4.55 2.01
C SER A 141 -13.48 -5.31 2.94
N GLY A 142 -13.47 -5.03 4.25
CA GLY A 142 -12.66 -5.71 5.24
C GLY A 142 -11.24 -5.17 5.42
N LEU A 143 -10.93 -4.00 4.83
CA LEU A 143 -9.59 -3.40 4.96
C LEU A 143 -9.49 -2.61 6.27
N SER A 144 -8.29 -2.60 6.86
CA SER A 144 -7.97 -2.02 8.18
C SER A 144 -7.16 -0.73 8.12
N ASP A 145 -6.36 -0.55 7.07
CA ASP A 145 -5.51 0.63 6.88
C ASP A 145 -5.34 0.96 5.40
N TYR A 146 -5.24 2.24 5.09
CA TYR A 146 -5.11 2.78 3.75
C TYR A 146 -4.03 3.86 3.71
N ILE A 147 -3.16 3.79 2.70
CA ILE A 147 -2.17 4.84 2.42
C ILE A 147 -2.09 5.08 0.91
N VAL A 148 -1.96 6.35 0.52
CA VAL A 148 -1.73 6.76 -0.87
C VAL A 148 -0.52 7.66 -0.97
N PHE A 149 0.33 7.39 -1.95
CA PHE A 149 1.52 8.17 -2.29
C PHE A 149 1.35 8.86 -3.64
N PRO A 150 1.89 10.08 -3.80
CA PRO A 150 2.08 10.67 -5.11
C PRO A 150 3.14 9.89 -5.87
N VAL A 151 2.89 9.65 -7.16
CA VAL A 151 3.83 9.10 -8.13
C VAL A 151 4.13 10.23 -9.11
N GLU A 152 5.22 10.94 -8.91
CA GLU A 152 5.58 12.11 -9.70
C GLU A 152 6.22 11.70 -11.01
N PHE A 153 5.62 12.10 -12.14
CA PHE A 153 6.21 12.00 -13.46
C PHE A 153 6.95 13.29 -13.82
N GLY A 154 7.90 13.19 -14.74
CA GLY A 154 8.54 14.37 -15.32
C GLY A 154 7.53 15.42 -15.75
N ALA A 155 7.87 16.69 -15.69
CA ALA A 155 6.97 17.83 -15.86
C ALA A 155 5.99 18.09 -14.69
N GLY A 156 6.27 17.60 -13.48
CA GLY A 156 5.54 17.96 -12.26
C GLY A 156 4.10 17.45 -12.21
N ARG A 157 3.78 16.35 -12.90
CA ARG A 157 2.46 15.72 -12.84
C ARG A 157 2.44 14.62 -11.80
N ASN A 158 1.61 14.78 -10.79
CA ASN A 158 1.37 13.74 -9.80
C ASN A 158 0.34 12.75 -10.31
N ASN A 159 0.70 11.48 -10.25
CA ASN A 159 -0.16 10.31 -10.31
C ASN A 159 -0.27 9.72 -8.90
N SER A 160 -0.81 8.55 -8.72
CA SER A 160 -0.90 7.97 -7.37
C SER A 160 -0.75 6.47 -7.36
N VAL A 161 -0.21 5.96 -6.26
CA VAL A 161 -0.32 4.57 -5.86
C VAL A 161 -0.91 4.50 -4.46
N SER A 162 -2.01 3.76 -4.33
CA SER A 162 -2.70 3.51 -3.07
C SER A 162 -2.48 2.07 -2.65
N TRP A 163 -2.28 1.87 -1.35
CA TRP A 163 -2.09 0.56 -0.73
C TRP A 163 -3.07 0.40 0.42
N ALA A 164 -3.61 -0.78 0.61
CA ALA A 164 -4.41 -1.10 1.78
C ALA A 164 -4.15 -2.54 2.25
N THR A 165 -4.31 -2.74 3.54
CA THR A 165 -4.16 -4.05 4.20
C THR A 165 -5.45 -4.40 4.94
N ASP A 166 -5.70 -5.70 5.10
CA ASP A 166 -6.75 -6.27 5.94
C ASP A 166 -6.23 -6.74 7.31
N ARG A 167 -4.90 -6.62 7.53
CA ARG A 167 -4.27 -7.02 8.79
C ARG A 167 -4.73 -6.13 9.95
N PRO A 168 -5.19 -6.70 11.07
CA PRO A 168 -5.49 -5.93 12.28
C PRO A 168 -4.31 -5.07 12.73
N GLY A 169 -4.57 -3.80 13.06
CA GLY A 169 -3.55 -2.81 13.42
C GLY A 169 -2.88 -2.11 12.22
N GLY A 170 -3.23 -2.50 10.98
CA GLY A 170 -2.75 -1.83 9.78
C GLY A 170 -1.28 -2.11 9.42
N PHE A 171 -0.69 -1.20 8.64
CA PHE A 171 0.72 -1.22 8.27
C PHE A 171 1.62 -0.77 9.42
N SER A 172 2.74 -1.44 9.61
CA SER A 172 3.82 -0.95 10.47
C SER A 172 4.56 0.22 9.83
N GLU A 173 5.28 1.01 10.64
CA GLU A 173 6.09 2.12 10.13
C GLU A 173 7.21 1.65 9.19
N ASP A 174 7.79 0.46 9.44
CA ASP A 174 8.80 -0.14 8.56
C ASP A 174 8.20 -0.51 7.18
N GLU A 175 6.96 -1.02 7.14
CA GLU A 175 6.27 -1.32 5.89
C GLU A 175 5.91 -0.05 5.10
N ILE A 176 5.53 1.02 5.81
CA ILE A 176 5.25 2.31 5.17
C ILE A 176 6.52 2.92 4.59
N ALA A 177 7.62 2.89 5.34
CA ALA A 177 8.91 3.37 4.85
C ALA A 177 9.32 2.65 3.56
N LEU A 178 9.14 1.34 3.54
CA LEU A 178 9.38 0.52 2.37
C LEU A 178 8.49 0.88 1.17
N LEU A 179 7.16 0.96 1.40
CA LEU A 179 6.25 1.37 0.34
C LEU A 179 6.65 2.74 -0.23
N SER A 180 7.13 3.65 0.63
CA SER A 180 7.69 4.93 0.22
C SER A 180 8.94 4.78 -0.66
N ASP A 181 9.84 3.85 -0.36
CA ASP A 181 11.07 3.60 -1.13
C ASP A 181 10.78 2.99 -2.51
N ILE A 182 9.69 2.26 -2.67
CA ILE A 182 9.25 1.69 -3.95
C ILE A 182 8.74 2.78 -4.90
N VAL A 183 8.09 3.83 -4.39
CA VAL A 183 7.40 4.84 -5.21
C VAL A 183 8.29 5.53 -6.27
N PRO A 184 9.52 5.98 -5.99
CA PRO A 184 10.36 6.63 -6.99
C PRO A 184 10.73 5.69 -8.14
N ILE A 185 10.90 4.40 -7.86
CA ILE A 185 11.24 3.40 -8.87
C ILE A 185 10.03 3.11 -9.74
N LEU A 186 8.84 2.94 -9.12
CA LEU A 186 7.57 2.83 -9.85
C LEU A 186 7.35 4.03 -10.76
N SER A 187 7.61 5.25 -10.28
CA SER A 187 7.49 6.48 -11.08
C SER A 187 8.31 6.37 -12.37
N THR A 188 9.57 6.01 -12.25
CA THR A 188 10.47 5.87 -13.40
C THR A 188 10.00 4.81 -14.41
N ILE A 189 9.41 3.71 -13.93
CA ILE A 189 8.95 2.62 -14.82
C ILE A 189 7.60 2.98 -15.47
N LEU A 190 6.68 3.57 -14.71
CA LEU A 190 5.33 3.91 -15.19
C LEU A 190 5.31 5.09 -16.16
N GLU A 191 6.35 5.93 -16.17
CA GLU A 191 6.48 7.06 -17.10
C GLU A 191 6.97 6.65 -18.49
N THR A 192 7.56 5.44 -18.65
CA THR A 192 8.15 4.95 -19.90
C THR A 192 7.10 4.34 -20.82
#